data_541a52c1b7ba6ed5165131b81b021d9f
#
_entry.id   541a52c1b7ba6ed5165131b81b021d9f
#
_cell.length_a   1.000
_cell.length_b   1.000
_cell.length_c   1.000
_cell.angle_alpha   90.00
_cell.angle_beta   90.00
_cell.angle_gamma   90.00
#
_symmetry.space_group_name_H-M   'P 1'
#
loop_
_entity.id
_entity.type
_entity.pdbx_description
1 polymer ?
#
loop_
_entity_poly.entity_id
_entity_poly.type
_entity_poly.pdbx_seq_one_letter_code
_entity_poly.pdbx_strand_id
1 'polypeptide(L)'
;MEEPLKYFLERTTPWGTLARAHRQWQLRKKYRRWKEAGAVPPLPNWGKQQVVIKYLREFAPAVLIETGTYKGKMVYAVMPHVQEIYSIELDPTHYKNARRRFAGYANIHLFEGQSGDVLPGILEKIQQPCLLWLDAHWSGGSTAKADLETPIMQEMECILSHPCAARHVLLIDDARCFTGQNDYPTLQTLEKYILASQPNWVFEVKDDIIRTHARRSSDRQE
;
A
#
# COMPACT_ATOMS: atom_id res chain seq x y z
N MET A 1 -20.13 16.30 -12.27
CA MET A 1 -20.62 15.66 -11.02
C MET A 1 -19.39 15.46 -10.14
N GLU A 2 -19.35 16.06 -8.97
CA GLU A 2 -18.18 16.01 -8.10
C GLU A 2 -17.88 14.58 -7.68
N GLU A 3 -16.59 14.21 -7.66
CA GLU A 3 -16.14 12.83 -7.36
C GLU A 3 -16.73 12.25 -6.05
N PRO A 4 -16.89 12.99 -4.94
CA PRO A 4 -17.48 12.48 -3.71
C PRO A 4 -18.94 12.02 -3.88
N LEU A 5 -19.75 12.79 -4.60
CA LEU A 5 -21.15 12.44 -4.87
C LEU A 5 -21.26 11.19 -5.73
N LYS A 6 -20.34 10.99 -6.67
CA LYS A 6 -20.28 9.81 -7.52
C LYS A 6 -20.04 8.53 -6.69
N TYR A 7 -19.09 8.55 -5.75
CA TYR A 7 -18.83 7.38 -4.89
C TYR A 7 -19.96 7.10 -3.90
N PHE A 8 -20.61 8.14 -3.37
CA PHE A 8 -21.79 7.99 -2.53
C PHE A 8 -22.95 7.34 -3.31
N LEU A 9 -23.27 7.85 -4.50
CA LEU A 9 -24.31 7.30 -5.36
C LEU A 9 -24.01 5.88 -5.82
N GLU A 10 -22.73 5.54 -6.05
CA GLU A 10 -22.31 4.18 -6.39
C GLU A 10 -22.56 3.16 -5.26
N ARG A 11 -22.67 3.61 -4.00
CA ARG A 11 -22.97 2.71 -2.86
C ARG A 11 -24.45 2.59 -2.55
N THR A 12 -25.24 3.62 -2.82
CA THR A 12 -26.61 3.76 -2.32
C THR A 12 -27.65 3.53 -3.39
N THR A 13 -27.27 3.46 -4.66
CA THR A 13 -28.23 3.29 -5.76
C THR A 13 -28.00 1.99 -6.56
N PRO A 14 -29.06 1.38 -7.12
CA PRO A 14 -28.93 0.22 -8.02
C PRO A 14 -28.00 0.51 -9.21
N TRP A 15 -28.11 1.68 -9.81
CA TRP A 15 -27.24 2.13 -10.90
C TRP A 15 -25.77 2.25 -10.49
N GLY A 16 -25.51 2.71 -9.29
CA GLY A 16 -24.17 2.74 -8.72
C GLY A 16 -23.59 1.35 -8.50
N THR A 17 -24.42 0.38 -8.12
CA THR A 17 -23.99 -1.02 -8.00
C THR A 17 -23.60 -1.60 -9.35
N LEU A 18 -24.38 -1.35 -10.40
CA LEU A 18 -24.05 -1.77 -11.77
C LEU A 18 -22.77 -1.09 -12.28
N ALA A 19 -22.62 0.21 -12.07
CA ALA A 19 -21.42 0.95 -12.46
C ALA A 19 -20.16 0.41 -11.75
N ARG A 20 -20.28 0.04 -10.47
CA ARG A 20 -19.20 -0.59 -9.70
C ARG A 20 -18.85 -1.98 -10.25
N ALA A 21 -19.88 -2.82 -10.51
CA ALA A 21 -19.68 -4.14 -11.08
C ALA A 21 -19.01 -4.05 -12.47
N HIS A 22 -19.45 -3.13 -13.32
CA HIS A 22 -18.83 -2.88 -14.62
C HIS A 22 -17.37 -2.44 -14.48
N ARG A 23 -17.07 -1.51 -13.56
CA ARG A 23 -15.69 -1.07 -13.28
C ARG A 23 -14.81 -2.23 -12.81
N GLN A 24 -15.30 -3.06 -11.88
CA GLN A 24 -14.58 -4.25 -11.41
C GLN A 24 -14.31 -5.23 -12.57
N TRP A 25 -15.29 -5.43 -13.45
CA TRP A 25 -15.12 -6.26 -14.64
C TRP A 25 -14.04 -5.71 -15.57
N GLN A 26 -14.02 -4.40 -15.85
CA GLN A 26 -12.98 -3.76 -16.66
C GLN A 26 -11.59 -3.92 -16.05
N LEU A 27 -11.46 -3.75 -14.73
CA LEU A 27 -10.21 -3.93 -14.03
C LEU A 27 -9.70 -5.38 -14.10
N ARG A 28 -10.60 -6.36 -13.89
CA ARG A 28 -10.29 -7.80 -14.06
C ARG A 28 -9.88 -8.13 -15.49
N LYS A 29 -10.56 -7.56 -16.49
CA LYS A 29 -10.22 -7.75 -17.91
C LYS A 29 -8.82 -7.20 -18.22
N LYS A 30 -8.47 -6.00 -17.69
CA LYS A 30 -7.13 -5.42 -17.83
C LYS A 30 -6.06 -6.33 -17.20
N TYR A 31 -6.31 -6.83 -15.99
CA TYR A 31 -5.41 -7.75 -15.30
C TYR A 31 -5.22 -9.07 -16.05
N ARG A 32 -6.30 -9.65 -16.60
CA ARG A 32 -6.22 -10.87 -17.41
C ARG A 32 -5.35 -10.66 -18.65
N ARG A 33 -5.58 -9.57 -19.40
CA ARG A 33 -4.77 -9.21 -20.56
C ARG A 33 -3.29 -9.03 -20.20
N TRP A 34 -3.01 -8.43 -19.06
CA TRP A 34 -1.65 -8.29 -18.55
C TRP A 34 -1.00 -9.66 -18.30
N LYS A 35 -1.73 -10.62 -17.71
CA LYS A 35 -1.25 -12.00 -17.54
C LYS A 35 -0.98 -12.70 -18.87
N GLU A 36 -1.92 -12.58 -19.80
CA GLU A 36 -1.82 -13.18 -21.15
C GLU A 36 -0.66 -12.59 -21.95
N ALA A 37 -0.29 -11.34 -21.68
CA ALA A 37 0.86 -10.63 -22.28
C ALA A 37 2.20 -10.94 -21.59
N GLY A 38 2.29 -11.97 -20.74
CA GLY A 38 3.53 -12.39 -20.10
C GLY A 38 3.79 -11.75 -18.72
N ALA A 39 2.80 -11.08 -18.14
CA ALA A 39 2.86 -10.49 -16.78
C ALA A 39 4.05 -9.54 -16.56
N VAL A 40 4.41 -8.76 -17.59
CA VAL A 40 5.52 -7.80 -17.51
C VAL A 40 5.17 -6.66 -16.54
N PRO A 41 6.04 -6.29 -15.59
CA PRO A 41 5.82 -5.16 -14.68
C PRO A 41 5.54 -3.84 -15.42
N PRO A 42 4.77 -2.92 -14.78
CA PRO A 42 4.23 -3.00 -13.42
C PRO A 42 2.95 -3.83 -13.31
N LEU A 43 2.71 -4.39 -12.13
CA LEU A 43 1.44 -5.06 -11.81
C LEU A 43 0.28 -4.05 -11.90
N PRO A 44 -0.82 -4.32 -12.64
CA PRO A 44 -1.97 -3.44 -12.67
C PRO A 44 -2.61 -3.23 -11.28
N ASN A 45 -3.12 -2.01 -11.01
CA ASN A 45 -3.70 -1.62 -9.72
C ASN A 45 -4.68 -2.65 -9.13
N TRP A 46 -5.48 -3.32 -9.96
CA TRP A 46 -6.38 -4.37 -9.47
C TRP A 46 -5.60 -5.55 -8.90
N GLY A 47 -4.50 -5.94 -9.54
CA GLY A 47 -3.60 -6.98 -9.05
C GLY A 47 -2.98 -6.59 -7.70
N LYS A 48 -2.43 -5.36 -7.59
CA LYS A 48 -1.90 -4.81 -6.34
C LYS A 48 -2.95 -4.88 -5.21
N GLN A 49 -4.18 -4.44 -5.48
CA GLN A 49 -5.29 -4.52 -4.53
C GLN A 49 -5.60 -5.95 -4.09
N GLN A 50 -5.60 -6.92 -5.02
CA GLN A 50 -5.84 -8.33 -4.68
C GLN A 50 -4.74 -8.91 -3.80
N VAL A 51 -3.48 -8.51 -4.03
CA VAL A 51 -2.36 -8.90 -3.15
C VAL A 51 -2.58 -8.35 -1.75
N VAL A 52 -2.83 -7.05 -1.58
CA VAL A 52 -3.06 -6.45 -0.27
C VAL A 52 -4.27 -7.10 0.44
N ILE A 53 -5.41 -7.28 -0.26
CA ILE A 53 -6.59 -7.94 0.29
C ILE A 53 -6.30 -9.39 0.71
N LYS A 54 -5.51 -10.13 -0.06
CA LYS A 54 -5.08 -11.48 0.31
C LYS A 54 -4.35 -11.45 1.66
N TYR A 55 -3.36 -10.59 1.80
CA TYR A 55 -2.57 -10.47 3.03
C TYR A 55 -3.40 -9.95 4.21
N LEU A 56 -4.33 -9.03 4.00
CA LEU A 56 -5.28 -8.61 5.05
C LEU A 56 -6.12 -9.78 5.57
N ARG A 57 -6.57 -10.68 4.69
CA ARG A 57 -7.34 -11.87 5.10
C ARG A 57 -6.48 -12.92 5.80
N GLU A 58 -5.24 -13.06 5.36
CA GLU A 58 -4.32 -14.10 5.79
C GLU A 58 -3.70 -13.79 7.16
N PHE A 59 -3.37 -12.53 7.41
CA PHE A 59 -2.74 -12.07 8.66
C PHE A 59 -3.74 -11.39 9.61
N ALA A 60 -4.92 -11.02 9.13
CA ALA A 60 -5.99 -10.36 9.86
C ALA A 60 -5.55 -9.19 10.76
N PRO A 61 -4.67 -8.26 10.30
CA PRO A 61 -4.32 -7.10 11.09
C PRO A 61 -5.52 -6.16 11.21
N ALA A 62 -5.65 -5.51 12.37
CA ALA A 62 -6.71 -4.52 12.58
C ALA A 62 -6.40 -3.18 11.86
N VAL A 63 -5.13 -2.91 11.57
CA VAL A 63 -4.63 -1.66 11.00
C VAL A 63 -3.93 -1.90 9.67
N LEU A 64 -4.27 -1.06 8.69
CA LEU A 64 -3.48 -0.89 7.47
C LEU A 64 -2.88 0.52 7.45
N ILE A 65 -1.60 0.61 7.13
CA ILE A 65 -0.91 1.88 6.86
C ILE A 65 -0.51 1.89 5.38
N GLU A 66 -0.85 2.96 4.66
CA GLU A 66 -0.47 3.17 3.27
C GLU A 66 0.42 4.41 3.16
N THR A 67 1.54 4.32 2.44
CA THR A 67 2.30 5.48 2.00
C THR A 67 2.07 5.68 0.50
N GLY A 68 1.64 6.90 0.10
CA GLY A 68 1.22 7.22 -1.26
C GLY A 68 -0.28 6.99 -1.52
N THR A 69 -1.16 7.86 -0.98
CA THR A 69 -2.62 7.78 -1.19
C THR A 69 -3.03 7.96 -2.64
N TYR A 70 -2.39 8.93 -3.35
CA TYR A 70 -2.70 9.32 -4.72
C TYR A 70 -4.21 9.55 -4.92
N LYS A 71 -4.87 8.73 -5.75
CA LYS A 71 -6.33 8.81 -5.99
C LYS A 71 -7.15 7.99 -4.98
N GLY A 72 -6.56 7.47 -3.91
CA GLY A 72 -7.22 6.68 -2.86
C GLY A 72 -7.85 5.39 -3.35
N LYS A 73 -7.33 4.79 -4.42
CA LYS A 73 -7.90 3.57 -4.99
C LYS A 73 -7.61 2.35 -4.14
N MET A 74 -6.43 2.30 -3.50
CA MET A 74 -6.08 1.23 -2.57
C MET A 74 -6.92 1.35 -1.30
N VAL A 75 -6.96 2.50 -0.65
CA VAL A 75 -7.84 2.79 0.50
C VAL A 75 -9.27 2.31 0.22
N TYR A 76 -9.85 2.71 -0.92
CA TYR A 76 -11.22 2.30 -1.28
C TYR A 76 -11.38 0.79 -1.45
N ALA A 77 -10.37 0.10 -1.97
CA ALA A 77 -10.43 -1.35 -2.18
C ALA A 77 -10.32 -2.15 -0.88
N VAL A 78 -9.50 -1.66 0.08
CA VAL A 78 -9.17 -2.40 1.30
C VAL A 78 -10.07 -2.06 2.49
N MET A 79 -10.75 -0.90 2.49
CA MET A 79 -11.59 -0.45 3.59
C MET A 79 -12.65 -1.45 4.10
N PRO A 80 -13.19 -2.40 3.28
CA PRO A 80 -14.09 -3.43 3.81
C PRO A 80 -13.39 -4.60 4.52
N HIS A 81 -12.05 -4.60 4.54
CA HIS A 81 -11.24 -5.75 4.98
C HIS A 81 -10.37 -5.46 6.21
N VAL A 82 -10.41 -4.22 6.72
CA VAL A 82 -9.58 -3.78 7.84
C VAL A 82 -10.35 -2.78 8.71
N GLN A 83 -10.03 -2.71 10.00
CA GLN A 83 -10.76 -1.85 10.94
C GLN A 83 -10.36 -0.38 10.80
N GLU A 84 -9.05 -0.09 10.73
CA GLU A 84 -8.50 1.25 10.67
C GLU A 84 -7.52 1.38 9.49
N ILE A 85 -7.59 2.51 8.80
CA ILE A 85 -6.68 2.83 7.71
C ILE A 85 -6.00 4.18 7.99
N TYR A 86 -4.68 4.19 7.92
CA TYR A 86 -3.85 5.40 7.95
C TYR A 86 -3.19 5.53 6.58
N SER A 87 -3.38 6.67 5.90
CA SER A 87 -2.81 6.87 4.57
C SER A 87 -2.14 8.23 4.48
N ILE A 88 -0.92 8.27 3.95
CA ILE A 88 -0.06 9.44 3.88
C ILE A 88 0.05 9.88 2.42
N GLU A 89 -0.09 11.18 2.16
CA GLU A 89 -0.03 11.77 0.83
C GLU A 89 0.85 13.01 0.85
N LEU A 90 1.82 13.05 -0.05
CA LEU A 90 2.75 14.16 -0.20
C LEU A 90 2.13 15.35 -0.96
N ASP A 91 1.35 15.04 -2.03
CA ASP A 91 0.77 16.08 -2.88
C ASP A 91 -0.46 16.71 -2.22
N PRO A 92 -0.46 18.05 -1.95
CA PRO A 92 -1.58 18.72 -1.28
C PRO A 92 -2.90 18.62 -2.06
N THR A 93 -2.84 18.50 -3.38
CA THR A 93 -4.04 18.38 -4.22
C THR A 93 -4.65 16.99 -4.10
N HIS A 94 -3.81 15.95 -4.15
CA HIS A 94 -4.26 14.58 -3.93
C HIS A 94 -4.76 14.37 -2.51
N TYR A 95 -4.07 14.91 -1.51
CA TYR A 95 -4.52 14.90 -0.11
C TYR A 95 -5.91 15.54 0.07
N LYS A 96 -6.12 16.77 -0.43
CA LYS A 96 -7.42 17.44 -0.36
C LYS A 96 -8.53 16.64 -1.04
N ASN A 97 -8.23 16.03 -2.19
CA ASN A 97 -9.18 15.17 -2.90
C ASN A 97 -9.51 13.90 -2.13
N ALA A 98 -8.51 13.25 -1.53
CA ALA A 98 -8.69 12.07 -0.69
C ALA A 98 -9.52 12.43 0.57
N ARG A 99 -9.22 13.54 1.26
CA ARG A 99 -10.00 14.03 2.40
C ARG A 99 -11.47 14.22 2.07
N ARG A 100 -11.78 14.85 0.93
CA ARG A 100 -13.17 15.01 0.47
C ARG A 100 -13.83 13.66 0.19
N ARG A 101 -13.10 12.73 -0.45
CA ARG A 101 -13.60 11.40 -0.80
C ARG A 101 -13.96 10.57 0.41
N PHE A 102 -13.15 10.64 1.46
CA PHE A 102 -13.26 9.79 2.64
C PHE A 102 -13.85 10.52 3.87
N ALA A 103 -14.36 11.72 3.73
CA ALA A 103 -14.88 12.54 4.84
C ALA A 103 -15.99 11.86 5.68
N GLY A 104 -16.73 10.90 5.10
CA GLY A 104 -17.79 10.15 5.81
C GLY A 104 -17.32 8.86 6.47
N TYR A 105 -16.02 8.59 6.53
CA TYR A 105 -15.46 7.34 7.07
C TYR A 105 -14.58 7.65 8.28
N ALA A 106 -15.11 7.41 9.48
CA ALA A 106 -14.41 7.73 10.73
C ALA A 106 -13.13 6.90 10.96
N ASN A 107 -13.03 5.75 10.29
CA ASN A 107 -11.92 4.82 10.41
C ASN A 107 -10.84 5.00 9.30
N ILE A 108 -10.90 6.09 8.55
CA ILE A 108 -9.89 6.44 7.53
C ILE A 108 -9.22 7.74 7.95
N HIS A 109 -7.95 7.65 8.28
CA HIS A 109 -7.12 8.74 8.74
C HIS A 109 -6.13 9.15 7.65
N LEU A 110 -6.24 10.38 7.17
CA LEU A 110 -5.41 10.91 6.08
C LEU A 110 -4.45 11.96 6.62
N PHE A 111 -3.19 11.86 6.21
CA PHE A 111 -2.11 12.74 6.63
C PHE A 111 -1.45 13.36 5.39
N GLU A 112 -1.16 14.65 5.48
CA GLU A 112 -0.42 15.40 4.46
C GLU A 112 1.05 15.45 4.86
N GLY A 113 1.96 15.08 3.96
CA GLY A 113 3.39 15.21 4.17
C GLY A 113 4.19 14.05 3.58
N GLN A 114 5.52 14.14 3.74
CA GLN A 114 6.44 13.08 3.37
C GLN A 114 6.30 11.90 4.34
N SER A 115 6.22 10.69 3.80
CA SER A 115 5.95 9.51 4.64
C SER A 115 7.07 9.21 5.63
N GLY A 116 8.33 9.44 5.27
CA GLY A 116 9.45 9.29 6.21
C GLY A 116 9.34 10.17 7.46
N ASP A 117 8.72 11.35 7.35
CA ASP A 117 8.53 12.28 8.46
C ASP A 117 7.24 12.04 9.25
N VAL A 118 6.18 11.61 8.54
CA VAL A 118 4.83 11.46 9.12
C VAL A 118 4.63 10.11 9.77
N LEU A 119 5.17 9.03 9.19
CA LEU A 119 4.99 7.66 9.63
C LEU A 119 5.41 7.41 11.08
N PRO A 120 6.54 7.95 11.60
CA PRO A 120 6.90 7.78 13.01
C PRO A 120 5.81 8.21 13.96
N GLY A 121 5.22 9.40 13.77
CA GLY A 121 4.15 9.92 14.62
C GLY A 121 2.82 9.15 14.52
N ILE A 122 2.60 8.39 13.43
CA ILE A 122 1.48 7.45 13.31
C ILE A 122 1.78 6.18 14.12
N LEU A 123 2.97 5.61 13.93
CA LEU A 123 3.38 4.36 14.60
C LEU A 123 3.43 4.50 16.13
N GLU A 124 3.86 5.65 16.66
CA GLU A 124 3.84 5.92 18.11
C GLU A 124 2.46 5.73 18.76
N LYS A 125 1.38 5.97 18.01
CA LYS A 125 -0.01 5.85 18.49
C LYS A 125 -0.58 4.45 18.34
N ILE A 126 0.09 3.57 17.61
CA ILE A 126 -0.40 2.24 17.29
C ILE A 126 0.34 1.21 18.15
N GLN A 127 -0.41 0.41 18.94
CA GLN A 127 0.13 -0.59 19.85
C GLN A 127 -0.14 -2.02 19.36
N GLN A 128 -0.36 -2.20 18.05
CA GLN A 128 -0.75 -3.47 17.46
C GLN A 128 -0.06 -3.72 16.12
N PRO A 129 -0.01 -4.98 15.65
CA PRO A 129 0.53 -5.30 14.35
C PRO A 129 -0.25 -4.63 13.21
N CYS A 130 0.48 -4.17 12.20
CA CYS A 130 -0.08 -3.54 11.01
C CYS A 130 0.28 -4.33 9.75
N LEU A 131 -0.55 -4.19 8.72
CA LEU A 131 -0.10 -4.36 7.35
C LEU A 131 0.30 -2.98 6.81
N LEU A 132 1.52 -2.88 6.29
CA LEU A 132 2.01 -1.67 5.66
C LEU A 132 2.11 -1.88 4.15
N TRP A 133 1.44 -1.01 3.39
CA TRP A 133 1.55 -0.91 1.94
C TRP A 133 2.38 0.32 1.59
N LEU A 134 3.62 0.11 1.16
CA LEU A 134 4.58 1.16 0.91
C LEU A 134 4.68 1.44 -0.60
N ASP A 135 4.11 2.57 -1.03
CA ASP A 135 4.00 3.00 -2.43
C ASP A 135 4.30 4.51 -2.55
N ALA A 136 5.07 5.07 -1.57
CA ALA A 136 5.47 6.47 -1.56
C ALA A 136 6.74 6.68 -2.38
N HIS A 137 6.61 6.65 -3.71
CA HIS A 137 7.72 6.95 -4.61
C HIS A 137 7.28 7.94 -5.69
N TRP A 138 8.25 8.69 -6.19
CA TRP A 138 8.00 9.57 -7.31
C TRP A 138 7.88 8.76 -8.61
N SER A 139 6.68 8.72 -9.18
CA SER A 139 6.42 8.00 -10.43
C SER A 139 6.38 8.90 -11.66
N GLY A 140 6.84 10.18 -11.52
CA GLY A 140 6.81 11.17 -12.59
C GLY A 140 5.45 11.86 -12.77
N GLY A 141 5.38 12.86 -13.62
CA GLY A 141 4.13 13.52 -14.01
C GLY A 141 3.53 14.40 -12.92
N SER A 142 2.32 14.08 -12.46
CA SER A 142 1.53 14.88 -11.51
C SER A 142 1.77 14.54 -10.05
N THR A 143 2.76 13.71 -9.72
CA THR A 143 3.12 13.41 -8.33
C THR A 143 4.12 14.45 -7.80
N ALA A 144 3.96 14.89 -6.54
CA ALA A 144 4.91 15.77 -5.90
C ALA A 144 6.27 15.07 -5.74
N LYS A 145 7.35 15.81 -5.95
CA LYS A 145 8.72 15.33 -5.71
C LYS A 145 9.18 15.86 -4.36
N ALA A 146 9.55 14.94 -3.47
CA ALA A 146 10.27 15.27 -2.24
C ALA A 146 11.77 15.48 -2.53
N ASP A 147 12.56 15.75 -1.49
CA ASP A 147 14.03 15.85 -1.61
C ASP A 147 14.67 14.52 -2.04
N LEU A 148 14.03 13.39 -1.68
CA LEU A 148 14.42 12.04 -2.09
C LEU A 148 13.39 11.48 -3.09
N GLU A 149 13.83 10.62 -4.03
CA GLU A 149 12.94 9.91 -4.95
C GLU A 149 12.13 8.82 -4.26
N THR A 150 12.66 8.27 -3.16
CA THR A 150 11.94 7.34 -2.28
C THR A 150 12.32 7.53 -0.82
N PRO A 151 11.37 7.56 0.12
CA PRO A 151 11.63 7.60 1.56
C PRO A 151 11.85 6.21 2.17
N ILE A 152 11.98 5.15 1.37
CA ILE A 152 11.92 3.75 1.81
C ILE A 152 12.84 3.41 2.99
N MET A 153 14.06 3.93 3.01
CA MET A 153 14.99 3.61 4.11
C MET A 153 14.58 4.28 5.42
N GLN A 154 14.04 5.50 5.38
CA GLN A 154 13.47 6.16 6.55
C GLN A 154 12.22 5.43 7.06
N GLU A 155 11.35 5.01 6.14
CA GLU A 155 10.18 4.17 6.47
C GLU A 155 10.62 2.86 7.13
N MET A 156 11.61 2.16 6.58
CA MET A 156 12.13 0.91 7.15
C MET A 156 12.69 1.11 8.56
N GLU A 157 13.45 2.16 8.80
CA GLU A 157 14.04 2.44 10.13
C GLU A 157 12.95 2.55 11.19
N CYS A 158 11.91 3.36 10.95
CA CYS A 158 10.85 3.53 11.95
C CYS A 158 9.96 2.29 12.08
N ILE A 159 9.68 1.56 10.99
CA ILE A 159 8.86 0.34 11.04
C ILE A 159 9.57 -0.78 11.81
N LEU A 160 10.86 -0.99 11.54
CA LEU A 160 11.63 -2.07 12.16
C LEU A 160 11.99 -1.77 13.63
N SER A 161 12.01 -0.50 14.04
CA SER A 161 12.19 -0.12 15.44
C SER A 161 10.89 -0.14 16.27
N HIS A 162 9.73 -0.30 15.63
CA HIS A 162 8.44 -0.33 16.32
C HIS A 162 8.31 -1.53 17.27
N PRO A 163 7.71 -1.40 18.48
CA PRO A 163 7.57 -2.51 19.45
C PRO A 163 6.85 -3.75 18.90
N CYS A 164 5.96 -3.56 17.92
CA CYS A 164 5.26 -4.66 17.25
C CYS A 164 5.94 -5.11 15.95
N ALA A 165 7.15 -4.62 15.62
CA ALA A 165 7.84 -4.89 14.36
C ALA A 165 7.81 -6.36 13.97
N ALA A 166 8.17 -7.27 14.87
CA ALA A 166 8.22 -8.71 14.60
C ALA A 166 6.90 -9.32 14.07
N ARG A 167 5.77 -8.61 14.20
CA ARG A 167 4.44 -9.06 13.78
C ARG A 167 3.85 -8.23 12.65
N HIS A 168 4.55 -7.22 12.15
CA HIS A 168 4.12 -6.46 10.98
C HIS A 168 4.18 -7.30 9.71
N VAL A 169 3.41 -6.89 8.73
CA VAL A 169 3.43 -7.40 7.36
C VAL A 169 3.74 -6.22 6.44
N LEU A 170 4.79 -6.31 5.65
CA LEU A 170 5.17 -5.26 4.72
C LEU A 170 4.99 -5.76 3.28
N LEU A 171 4.33 -4.93 2.50
CA LEU A 171 4.19 -5.07 1.06
C LEU A 171 4.72 -3.78 0.43
N ILE A 172 5.82 -3.88 -0.32
CA ILE A 172 6.51 -2.72 -0.90
C ILE A 172 6.34 -2.81 -2.41
N ASP A 173 5.79 -1.76 -3.00
CA ASP A 173 5.52 -1.71 -4.44
C ASP A 173 6.78 -1.47 -5.28
N ASP A 174 6.65 -1.73 -6.57
CA ASP A 174 7.63 -1.41 -7.60
C ASP A 174 9.03 -1.98 -7.33
N ALA A 175 9.10 -3.28 -6.99
CA ALA A 175 10.36 -4.00 -6.72
C ALA A 175 11.42 -3.81 -7.81
N ARG A 176 11.01 -3.57 -9.06
CA ARG A 176 11.89 -3.26 -10.20
C ARG A 176 12.71 -1.99 -10.03
N CYS A 177 12.28 -1.05 -9.16
CA CYS A 177 12.99 0.20 -8.89
C CYS A 177 14.19 0.02 -7.95
N PHE A 178 14.28 -1.10 -7.24
CA PHE A 178 15.34 -1.39 -6.25
C PHE A 178 16.65 -1.82 -6.93
N THR A 179 17.26 -0.87 -7.65
CA THR A 179 18.47 -1.09 -8.46
C THR A 179 19.75 -0.50 -7.87
N GLY A 180 19.67 0.21 -6.74
CA GLY A 180 20.78 0.98 -6.16
C GLY A 180 20.95 2.37 -6.77
N GLN A 181 19.93 2.87 -7.49
CA GLN A 181 19.91 4.19 -8.11
C GLN A 181 18.71 4.99 -7.59
N ASN A 182 18.74 6.32 -7.73
CA ASN A 182 17.62 7.21 -7.43
C ASN A 182 17.10 7.02 -5.99
N ASP A 183 18.02 7.02 -5.03
CA ASP A 183 17.75 6.81 -3.59
C ASP A 183 17.19 5.42 -3.22
N TYR A 184 16.97 4.53 -4.18
CA TYR A 184 16.58 3.15 -3.89
C TYR A 184 17.80 2.31 -3.52
N PRO A 185 17.76 1.52 -2.44
CA PRO A 185 18.74 0.47 -2.21
C PRO A 185 18.60 -0.62 -3.29
N THR A 186 19.60 -1.49 -3.44
CA THR A 186 19.38 -2.74 -4.18
C THR A 186 18.45 -3.67 -3.40
N LEU A 187 17.75 -4.58 -4.10
CA LEU A 187 16.94 -5.63 -3.44
C LEU A 187 17.76 -6.39 -2.38
N GLN A 188 19.00 -6.75 -2.71
CA GLN A 188 19.89 -7.45 -1.79
C GLN A 188 20.24 -6.61 -0.55
N THR A 189 20.46 -5.31 -0.72
CA THR A 189 20.74 -4.41 0.40
C THR A 189 19.53 -4.27 1.31
N LEU A 190 18.33 -4.11 0.74
CA LEU A 190 17.09 -4.04 1.50
C LEU A 190 16.80 -5.35 2.25
N GLU A 191 16.94 -6.49 1.58
CA GLU A 191 16.79 -7.81 2.18
C GLU A 191 17.70 -8.00 3.39
N LYS A 192 19.01 -7.73 3.21
CA LYS A 192 19.99 -7.81 4.31
C LYS A 192 19.61 -6.89 5.48
N TYR A 193 19.18 -5.67 5.20
CA TYR A 193 18.78 -4.72 6.22
C TYR A 193 17.57 -5.20 7.03
N ILE A 194 16.53 -5.69 6.35
CA ILE A 194 15.32 -6.23 6.99
C ILE A 194 15.65 -7.49 7.80
N LEU A 195 16.35 -8.46 7.20
CA LEU A 195 16.65 -9.73 7.86
C LEU A 195 17.67 -9.62 8.98
N ALA A 196 18.53 -8.60 8.97
CA ALA A 196 19.39 -8.29 10.12
C ALA A 196 18.58 -7.84 11.35
N SER A 197 17.51 -7.07 11.14
CA SER A 197 16.61 -6.63 12.21
C SER A 197 15.60 -7.72 12.59
N GLN A 198 15.12 -8.50 11.62
CA GLN A 198 14.06 -9.51 11.77
C GLN A 198 14.50 -10.86 11.16
N PRO A 199 15.40 -11.63 11.83
CA PRO A 199 16.01 -12.86 11.23
C PRO A 199 14.98 -13.96 10.91
N ASN A 200 13.82 -13.95 11.54
CA ASN A 200 12.76 -14.93 11.33
C ASN A 200 11.75 -14.54 10.24
N TRP A 201 11.99 -13.44 9.54
CA TRP A 201 11.12 -13.03 8.46
C TRP A 201 11.45 -13.75 7.15
N VAL A 202 10.47 -13.79 6.25
CA VAL A 202 10.66 -14.13 4.84
C VAL A 202 10.84 -12.84 4.05
N PHE A 203 11.56 -12.92 2.93
CA PHE A 203 11.65 -11.86 1.93
C PHE A 203 11.40 -12.49 0.56
N GLU A 204 10.30 -12.12 -0.07
CA GLU A 204 9.89 -12.64 -1.38
C GLU A 204 9.64 -11.48 -2.33
N VAL A 205 10.11 -11.59 -3.58
CA VAL A 205 9.75 -10.67 -4.67
C VAL A 205 8.86 -11.41 -5.65
N LYS A 206 7.62 -10.97 -5.78
CA LYS A 206 6.66 -11.58 -6.72
C LYS A 206 5.67 -10.55 -7.25
N ASP A 207 5.39 -10.61 -8.54
CA ASP A 207 4.48 -9.67 -9.22
C ASP A 207 4.89 -8.20 -9.01
N ASP A 208 6.21 -7.91 -9.01
CA ASP A 208 6.77 -6.57 -8.80
C ASP A 208 6.51 -5.98 -7.40
N ILE A 209 6.17 -6.82 -6.42
CA ILE A 209 5.94 -6.46 -5.02
C ILE A 209 6.91 -7.22 -4.13
N ILE A 210 7.64 -6.51 -3.26
CA ILE A 210 8.40 -7.10 -2.17
C ILE A 210 7.44 -7.43 -1.05
N ARG A 211 7.50 -8.65 -0.54
CA ARG A 211 6.65 -9.19 0.52
C ARG A 211 7.53 -9.68 1.64
N THR A 212 7.38 -9.10 2.82
CA THR A 212 8.20 -9.47 3.97
C THR A 212 7.36 -9.47 5.25
N HIS A 213 7.50 -10.51 6.04
CA HIS A 213 6.73 -10.77 7.26
C HIS A 213 7.37 -11.93 8.04
N ALA A 214 6.94 -12.13 9.30
CA ALA A 214 7.38 -13.29 10.08
C ALA A 214 7.03 -14.61 9.37
N ARG A 215 7.96 -15.56 9.37
CA ARG A 215 7.77 -16.89 8.80
C ARG A 215 6.65 -17.63 9.52
N ARG A 216 5.72 -18.18 8.77
CA ARG A 216 4.63 -19.00 9.29
C ARG A 216 4.91 -20.50 9.07
N SER A 217 4.18 -21.33 9.78
CA SER A 217 4.29 -22.79 9.61
C SER A 217 3.94 -23.25 8.19
N SER A 218 3.01 -22.52 7.51
CA SER A 218 2.62 -22.77 6.12
C SER A 218 3.73 -22.46 5.11
N ASP A 219 4.67 -21.58 5.44
CA ASP A 219 5.75 -21.15 4.53
C ASP A 219 6.92 -22.18 4.47
N ARG A 220 6.80 -23.32 5.17
CA ARG A 220 7.80 -24.40 5.21
C ARG A 220 7.55 -25.51 4.19
N GLN A 221 6.49 -25.40 3.37
CA GLN A 221 6.04 -26.48 2.48
C GLN A 221 6.20 -26.18 0.98
N GLU A 222 6.94 -25.11 0.63
CA GLU A 222 7.38 -24.82 -0.73
C GLU A 222 8.95 -24.82 -0.76
#